data_f02eba579046c381afbae2f1bc268457
#
_entry.id   f02eba579046c381afbae2f1bc268457
#
_cell.length_a   1.000
_cell.length_b   1.000
_cell.length_c   1.000
_cell.angle_alpha   90.00
_cell.angle_beta   90.00
_cell.angle_gamma   90.00
#
_symmetry.space_group_name_H-M   'P 1'
#
loop_
_entity.id
_entity.type
_entity.pdbx_description
1 polymer ?
#
loop_
_entity_poly.entity_id
_entity_poly.type
_entity_poly.pdbx_seq_one_letter_code
_entity_poly.pdbx_strand_id
1 'polypeptide(L)'
;LEAVDASTVAQILIGRSFTPIEISENNQVQVAESSKISFLTPNITIDDLVIFSRQMYSLAKSGIPILRAVRGLADTTSSQRMSAALNDVADQLERGRTLSSALNKHDQVFGQLFISIVHVGENTGKLDDAFLQLSFYLERDQETRKQLKAATRYPMFVIIAIVIAMVIMNIVVIPIF
;
A
#
# COMPACT_ATOMS: atom_id res chain seq x y z
N LEU A 1 13.38 11.58 -31.13
CA LEU A 1 12.88 12.51 -32.17
C LEU A 1 11.56 13.08 -31.65
N GLU A 2 11.54 14.36 -31.38
CA GLU A 2 10.31 15.09 -31.04
C GLU A 2 9.75 15.69 -32.32
N ALA A 3 8.52 15.34 -32.66
CA ALA A 3 7.79 15.94 -33.77
C ALA A 3 6.31 16.05 -33.38
N VAL A 4 5.65 17.04 -33.95
CA VAL A 4 4.28 17.44 -33.59
C VAL A 4 3.20 16.43 -34.06
N ASP A 5 3.56 15.51 -34.99
CA ASP A 5 2.61 14.55 -35.56
C ASP A 5 3.31 13.25 -36.03
N ALA A 6 2.65 12.11 -35.89
CA ALA A 6 3.15 10.79 -36.27
C ALA A 6 3.52 10.70 -37.77
N SER A 7 2.81 11.41 -38.63
CA SER A 7 3.07 11.48 -40.06
C SER A 7 4.42 12.15 -40.40
N THR A 8 4.80 13.17 -39.62
CA THR A 8 6.07 13.88 -39.77
C THR A 8 7.25 13.01 -39.31
N VAL A 9 7.09 12.23 -38.26
CA VAL A 9 8.10 11.25 -37.78
C VAL A 9 8.32 10.16 -38.83
N ALA A 10 7.26 9.64 -39.42
CA ALA A 10 7.33 8.62 -40.47
C ALA A 10 8.14 9.10 -41.68
N GLN A 11 7.91 10.32 -42.17
CA GLN A 11 8.63 10.91 -43.29
C GLN A 11 10.13 11.11 -42.98
N ILE A 12 10.48 11.56 -41.77
CA ILE A 12 11.87 11.73 -41.35
C ILE A 12 12.61 10.37 -41.27
N LEU A 13 11.93 9.31 -40.79
CA LEU A 13 12.50 7.98 -40.69
C LEU A 13 12.72 7.34 -42.08
N ILE A 14 11.77 7.49 -42.99
CA ILE A 14 11.86 7.00 -44.37
C ILE A 14 13.03 7.68 -45.09
N GLY A 15 13.21 9.01 -44.88
CA GLY A 15 14.33 9.77 -45.47
C GLY A 15 15.72 9.35 -44.96
N ARG A 16 15.79 8.61 -43.85
CA ARG A 16 17.02 8.01 -43.27
C ARG A 16 17.19 6.52 -43.55
N SER A 17 16.43 5.95 -44.48
CA SER A 17 16.42 4.51 -44.84
C SER A 17 16.04 3.57 -43.70
N PHE A 18 15.21 4.01 -42.73
CA PHE A 18 14.61 3.15 -41.74
C PHE A 18 13.15 2.90 -42.10
N THR A 19 12.72 1.64 -42.08
CA THR A 19 11.32 1.27 -42.29
C THR A 19 10.63 1.18 -40.91
N PRO A 20 9.77 2.13 -40.55
CA PRO A 20 9.06 2.03 -39.28
C PRO A 20 8.07 0.85 -39.33
N ILE A 21 8.15 -0.06 -38.37
CA ILE A 21 7.26 -1.21 -38.24
C ILE A 21 6.00 -0.81 -37.44
N GLU A 22 6.18 0.08 -36.47
CA GLU A 22 5.10 0.59 -35.63
C GLU A 22 5.48 1.97 -35.10
N ILE A 23 4.58 2.95 -35.23
CA ILE A 23 4.73 4.28 -34.64
C ILE A 23 3.59 4.40 -33.63
N SER A 24 3.87 4.17 -32.34
CA SER A 24 2.93 4.47 -31.27
C SER A 24 3.19 5.88 -30.73
N GLU A 25 2.16 6.69 -30.63
CA GLU A 25 2.25 7.93 -29.88
C GLU A 25 2.47 7.60 -28.42
N ASN A 26 3.67 7.85 -27.91
CA ASN A 26 3.95 7.85 -26.50
C ASN A 26 3.31 9.11 -25.91
N ASN A 27 2.02 9.06 -25.63
CA ASN A 27 1.41 10.02 -24.72
C ASN A 27 2.11 9.87 -23.36
N GLN A 28 3.22 10.55 -23.20
CA GLN A 28 3.68 10.95 -21.88
C GLN A 28 2.59 11.85 -21.31
N VAL A 29 1.56 11.20 -20.75
CA VAL A 29 0.66 11.85 -19.81
C VAL A 29 1.56 12.43 -18.76
N GLN A 30 1.71 13.75 -18.82
CA GLN A 30 2.46 14.54 -17.88
C GLN A 30 2.08 14.09 -16.47
N VAL A 31 3.06 13.65 -15.70
CA VAL A 31 2.97 13.27 -14.28
C VAL A 31 2.70 14.53 -13.43
N ALA A 32 1.77 15.36 -13.86
CA ALA A 32 1.33 16.57 -13.15
C ALA A 32 -0.05 16.43 -12.50
N GLU A 33 -0.74 15.27 -12.65
CA GLU A 33 -2.06 15.05 -12.02
C GLU A 33 -2.09 14.01 -10.89
N SER A 34 -0.95 13.44 -10.48
CA SER A 34 -0.89 12.48 -9.37
C SER A 34 -1.25 13.06 -8.00
N SER A 35 -1.36 14.39 -7.88
CA SER A 35 -1.64 15.06 -6.59
C SER A 35 -3.12 15.05 -6.20
N LYS A 36 -4.06 14.86 -7.13
CA LYS A 36 -5.50 14.99 -6.84
C LYS A 36 -6.24 13.68 -6.61
N ILE A 37 -5.66 12.53 -7.00
CA ILE A 37 -6.28 11.20 -6.82
C ILE A 37 -6.04 10.64 -5.41
N SER A 38 -5.11 11.22 -4.66
CA SER A 38 -4.73 10.76 -3.31
C SER A 38 -5.85 10.81 -2.27
N PHE A 39 -6.90 11.60 -2.47
CA PHE A 39 -8.00 11.74 -1.51
C PHE A 39 -9.08 10.65 -1.64
N LEU A 40 -9.16 9.95 -2.77
CA LEU A 40 -10.21 8.94 -3.03
C LEU A 40 -9.72 7.49 -2.92
N THR A 41 -8.41 7.25 -2.80
CA THR A 41 -7.89 5.88 -2.63
C THR A 41 -7.92 5.48 -1.17
N PRO A 42 -8.50 4.32 -0.82
CA PRO A 42 -8.57 3.84 0.56
C PRO A 42 -7.16 3.70 1.15
N ASN A 43 -7.04 3.98 2.45
CA ASN A 43 -5.77 3.79 3.16
C ASN A 43 -5.37 2.33 3.14
N ILE A 44 -4.05 2.08 3.13
CA ILE A 44 -3.49 0.74 3.30
C ILE A 44 -3.97 0.19 4.65
N THR A 45 -4.53 -1.01 4.60
CA THR A 45 -5.09 -1.69 5.76
C THR A 45 -4.06 -2.62 6.40
N ILE A 46 -4.31 -3.04 7.64
CA ILE A 46 -3.50 -4.06 8.28
C ILE A 46 -3.59 -5.40 7.52
N ASP A 47 -4.73 -5.67 6.87
CA ASP A 47 -4.93 -6.85 6.03
C ASP A 47 -3.96 -6.87 4.84
N ASP A 48 -3.73 -5.72 4.20
CA ASP A 48 -2.77 -5.59 3.09
C ASP A 48 -1.34 -5.92 3.58
N LEU A 49 -0.96 -5.46 4.77
CA LEU A 49 0.35 -5.73 5.36
C LEU A 49 0.52 -7.19 5.76
N VAL A 50 -0.53 -7.84 6.28
CA VAL A 50 -0.53 -9.29 6.59
C VAL A 50 -0.29 -10.10 5.32
N ILE A 51 -1.06 -9.80 4.26
CA ILE A 51 -0.94 -10.49 2.97
C ILE A 51 0.46 -10.29 2.38
N PHE A 52 0.94 -9.05 2.37
CA PHE A 52 2.29 -8.71 1.91
C PHE A 52 3.37 -9.49 2.66
N SER A 53 3.30 -9.52 4.01
CA SER A 53 4.29 -10.21 4.84
C SER A 53 4.30 -11.72 4.59
N ARG A 54 3.13 -12.36 4.46
CA ARG A 54 3.01 -13.78 4.15
C ARG A 54 3.58 -14.12 2.76
N GLN A 55 3.28 -13.28 1.78
CA GLN A 55 3.77 -13.47 0.41
C GLN A 55 5.29 -13.28 0.35
N MET A 56 5.82 -12.24 1.00
CA MET A 56 7.26 -12.01 1.10
C MET A 56 7.98 -13.16 1.81
N TYR A 57 7.41 -13.70 2.89
CA TYR A 57 7.93 -14.91 3.54
C TYR A 57 8.05 -16.07 2.56
N SER A 58 6.97 -16.36 1.82
CA SER A 58 6.95 -17.48 0.88
C SER A 58 7.98 -17.32 -0.24
N LEU A 59 8.09 -16.10 -0.79
CA LEU A 59 9.02 -15.78 -1.87
C LEU A 59 10.49 -15.80 -1.38
N ALA A 60 10.77 -15.21 -0.20
CA ALA A 60 12.10 -15.21 0.40
C ALA A 60 12.56 -16.63 0.74
N LYS A 61 11.69 -17.44 1.34
CA LYS A 61 11.95 -18.85 1.64
C LYS A 61 12.22 -19.70 0.39
N SER A 62 11.60 -19.35 -0.73
CA SER A 62 11.84 -19.98 -2.03
C SER A 62 13.12 -19.50 -2.71
N GLY A 63 13.88 -18.59 -2.09
CA GLY A 63 15.13 -18.06 -2.63
C GLY A 63 14.94 -17.05 -3.78
N ILE A 64 13.74 -16.51 -3.95
CA ILE A 64 13.48 -15.50 -4.98
C ILE A 64 14.15 -14.17 -4.56
N PRO A 65 14.92 -13.52 -5.47
CA PRO A 65 15.55 -12.23 -5.17
C PRO A 65 14.52 -11.20 -4.70
N ILE A 66 14.83 -10.48 -3.62
CA ILE A 66 13.91 -9.55 -2.93
C ILE A 66 13.34 -8.49 -3.88
N LEU A 67 14.18 -7.92 -4.75
CA LEU A 67 13.73 -6.96 -5.76
C LEU A 67 12.62 -7.54 -6.65
N ARG A 68 12.82 -8.78 -7.12
CA ARG A 68 11.83 -9.45 -7.98
C ARG A 68 10.55 -9.78 -7.21
N ALA A 69 10.68 -10.18 -5.95
CA ALA A 69 9.55 -10.45 -5.07
C ALA A 69 8.71 -9.17 -4.86
N VAL A 70 9.35 -8.05 -4.51
CA VAL A 70 8.66 -6.76 -4.27
C VAL A 70 7.97 -6.27 -5.54
N ARG A 71 8.61 -6.35 -6.72
CA ARG A 71 7.97 -5.97 -8.00
C ARG A 71 6.75 -6.85 -8.31
N GLY A 72 6.89 -8.15 -8.21
CA GLY A 72 5.77 -9.06 -8.46
C GLY A 72 4.59 -8.81 -7.52
N LEU A 73 4.85 -8.44 -6.26
CA LEU A 73 3.79 -8.09 -5.32
C LEU A 73 3.18 -6.71 -5.60
N ALA A 74 3.96 -5.75 -6.09
CA ALA A 74 3.44 -4.45 -6.53
C ALA A 74 2.42 -4.61 -7.66
N ASP A 75 2.66 -5.55 -8.59
CA ASP A 75 1.80 -5.81 -9.75
C ASP A 75 0.53 -6.59 -9.38
N THR A 76 0.58 -7.40 -8.32
CA THR A 76 -0.51 -8.32 -7.95
C THR A 76 -1.40 -7.81 -6.81
N THR A 77 -0.97 -6.79 -6.06
CA THR A 77 -1.77 -6.23 -4.97
C THR A 77 -3.01 -5.48 -5.48
N SER A 78 -4.13 -5.67 -4.78
CA SER A 78 -5.38 -4.96 -5.08
C SER A 78 -5.39 -3.51 -4.60
N SER A 79 -4.53 -3.17 -3.65
CA SER A 79 -4.43 -1.82 -3.09
C SER A 79 -3.53 -0.93 -3.94
N GLN A 80 -4.12 0.07 -4.60
CA GLN A 80 -3.38 1.03 -5.43
C GLN A 80 -2.28 1.77 -4.65
N ARG A 81 -2.55 2.12 -3.39
CA ARG A 81 -1.54 2.77 -2.53
C ARG A 81 -0.40 1.83 -2.18
N MET A 82 -0.71 0.55 -1.91
CA MET A 82 0.30 -0.45 -1.63
C MET A 82 1.15 -0.71 -2.88
N SER A 83 0.54 -0.85 -4.06
CA SER A 83 1.23 -0.99 -5.34
C SER A 83 2.20 0.18 -5.57
N ALA A 84 1.75 1.42 -5.40
CA ALA A 84 2.60 2.60 -5.57
C ALA A 84 3.78 2.63 -4.58
N ALA A 85 3.54 2.30 -3.30
CA ALA A 85 4.59 2.22 -2.29
C ALA A 85 5.61 1.11 -2.61
N LEU A 86 5.15 -0.07 -3.04
CA LEU A 86 6.03 -1.19 -3.39
C LEU A 86 6.84 -0.92 -4.66
N ASN A 87 6.29 -0.20 -5.64
CA ASN A 87 7.03 0.22 -6.83
C ASN A 87 8.17 1.19 -6.46
N ASP A 88 7.91 2.20 -5.59
CA ASP A 88 8.99 3.07 -5.12
C ASP A 88 10.04 2.29 -4.31
N VAL A 89 9.63 1.34 -3.48
CA VAL A 89 10.55 0.45 -2.76
C VAL A 89 11.41 -0.36 -3.74
N ALA A 90 10.82 -0.93 -4.79
CA ALA A 90 11.56 -1.66 -5.83
C ALA A 90 12.57 -0.76 -6.55
N ASP A 91 12.19 0.47 -6.91
CA ASP A 91 13.10 1.44 -7.53
C ASP A 91 14.26 1.84 -6.61
N GLN A 92 14.03 1.92 -5.29
CA GLN A 92 15.10 2.16 -4.31
C GLN A 92 16.06 0.95 -4.24
N LEU A 93 15.54 -0.28 -4.26
CA LEU A 93 16.35 -1.50 -4.30
C LEU A 93 17.20 -1.59 -5.56
N GLU A 94 16.66 -1.22 -6.72
CA GLU A 94 17.43 -1.15 -7.99
C GLU A 94 18.60 -0.15 -7.94
N ARG A 95 18.40 0.94 -7.19
CA ARG A 95 19.46 1.94 -6.93
C ARG A 95 20.47 1.47 -5.88
N GLY A 96 20.39 0.21 -5.41
CA GLY A 96 21.31 -0.39 -4.45
C GLY A 96 21.05 -0.01 -2.99
N ARG A 97 19.86 0.54 -2.67
CA ARG A 97 19.49 0.78 -1.27
C ARG A 97 19.06 -0.52 -0.61
N THR A 98 19.19 -0.58 0.72
CA THR A 98 18.68 -1.68 1.53
C THR A 98 17.16 -1.67 1.59
N LEU A 99 16.55 -2.86 1.77
CA LEU A 99 15.09 -2.99 1.87
C LEU A 99 14.54 -2.17 3.04
N SER A 100 15.17 -2.26 4.20
CA SER A 100 14.78 -1.49 5.38
C SER A 100 14.84 0.02 5.15
N SER A 101 15.87 0.52 4.45
CA SER A 101 15.99 1.94 4.10
C SER A 101 14.93 2.37 3.08
N ALA A 102 14.58 1.51 2.12
CA ALA A 102 13.53 1.78 1.15
C ALA A 102 12.14 1.84 1.81
N LEU A 103 11.84 0.89 2.70
CA LEU A 103 10.59 0.86 3.47
C LEU A 103 10.45 2.06 4.42
N ASN A 104 11.56 2.56 4.96
CA ASN A 104 11.55 3.71 5.88
C ASN A 104 11.06 5.01 5.24
N LYS A 105 11.10 5.14 3.91
CA LYS A 105 10.47 6.26 3.20
C LYS A 105 8.94 6.24 3.26
N HIS A 106 8.39 5.08 3.53
CA HIS A 106 6.97 4.82 3.66
C HIS A 106 6.61 4.40 5.09
N ASP A 107 7.21 5.06 6.10
CA ASP A 107 7.06 4.77 7.54
C ASP A 107 5.61 4.86 8.01
N GLN A 108 4.80 5.72 7.41
CA GLN A 108 3.36 5.83 7.66
C GLN A 108 2.58 4.57 7.22
N VAL A 109 3.12 3.81 6.26
CA VAL A 109 2.54 2.57 5.75
C VAL A 109 3.00 1.37 6.56
N PHE A 110 4.32 1.22 6.68
CA PHE A 110 4.92 0.01 7.27
C PHE A 110 5.12 0.11 8.78
N GLY A 111 5.21 1.31 9.33
CA GLY A 111 5.46 1.53 10.76
C GLY A 111 6.88 1.14 11.21
N GLN A 112 7.33 1.75 12.28
CA GLN A 112 8.72 1.62 12.76
C GLN A 112 9.10 0.20 13.20
N LEU A 113 8.16 -0.52 13.83
CA LEU A 113 8.42 -1.90 14.26
C LEU A 113 8.62 -2.83 13.06
N PHE A 114 7.79 -2.70 12.03
CA PHE A 114 7.92 -3.46 10.79
C PHE A 114 9.30 -3.25 10.17
N ILE A 115 9.70 -1.99 10.01
CA ILE A 115 10.99 -1.58 9.42
C ILE A 115 12.16 -2.14 10.25
N SER A 116 12.05 -2.08 11.59
CA SER A 116 13.10 -2.60 12.49
C SER A 116 13.29 -4.12 12.38
N ILE A 117 12.20 -4.88 12.27
CA ILE A 117 12.26 -6.34 12.10
C ILE A 117 12.88 -6.69 10.74
N VAL A 118 12.48 -5.97 9.66
CA VAL A 118 13.08 -6.15 8.33
C VAL A 118 14.57 -5.81 8.36
N HIS A 119 14.96 -4.73 9.03
CA HIS A 119 16.37 -4.32 9.17
C HIS A 119 17.22 -5.41 9.83
N VAL A 120 16.71 -6.02 10.90
CA VAL A 120 17.40 -7.15 11.56
C VAL A 120 17.50 -8.35 10.61
N GLY A 121 16.41 -8.70 9.92
CA GLY A 121 16.40 -9.80 8.96
C GLY A 121 17.36 -9.59 7.79
N GLU A 122 17.44 -8.35 7.29
CA GLU A 122 18.33 -7.95 6.20
C GLU A 122 19.80 -8.08 6.61
N ASN A 123 20.17 -7.57 7.78
CA ASN A 123 21.55 -7.63 8.29
C ASN A 123 22.00 -9.04 8.66
N THR A 124 21.07 -9.91 9.05
CA THR A 124 21.37 -11.31 9.40
C THR A 124 21.23 -12.27 8.23
N GLY A 125 20.73 -11.80 7.08
CA GLY A 125 20.43 -12.65 5.92
C GLY A 125 19.22 -13.56 6.11
N LYS A 126 18.36 -13.29 7.11
CA LYS A 126 17.18 -14.09 7.48
C LYS A 126 15.88 -13.31 7.25
N LEU A 127 15.71 -12.79 6.04
CA LEU A 127 14.51 -12.05 5.67
C LEU A 127 13.25 -12.90 5.70
N ASP A 128 13.36 -14.20 5.39
CA ASP A 128 12.27 -15.15 5.51
C ASP A 128 11.74 -15.24 6.94
N ASP A 129 12.63 -15.44 7.93
CA ASP A 129 12.24 -15.46 9.34
C ASP A 129 11.64 -14.11 9.79
N ALA A 130 12.21 -13.00 9.34
CA ALA A 130 11.70 -11.67 9.64
C ALA A 130 10.27 -11.48 9.13
N PHE A 131 9.98 -11.84 7.88
CA PHE A 131 8.64 -11.75 7.33
C PHE A 131 7.65 -12.74 7.95
N LEU A 132 8.11 -13.91 8.36
CA LEU A 132 7.28 -14.84 9.12
C LEU A 132 6.86 -14.26 10.48
N GLN A 133 7.79 -13.68 11.23
CA GLN A 133 7.50 -13.01 12.49
C GLN A 133 6.55 -11.84 12.32
N LEU A 134 6.74 -11.03 11.25
CA LEU A 134 5.87 -9.92 10.90
C LEU A 134 4.45 -10.39 10.61
N SER A 135 4.27 -11.48 9.88
CA SER A 135 2.94 -12.01 9.59
C SER A 135 2.19 -12.38 10.87
N PHE A 136 2.83 -13.08 11.80
CA PHE A 136 2.22 -13.43 13.09
C PHE A 136 1.92 -12.21 13.96
N TYR A 137 2.82 -11.24 13.98
CA TYR A 137 2.61 -10.00 14.74
C TYR A 137 1.40 -9.23 14.22
N LEU A 138 1.34 -9.03 12.91
CA LEU A 138 0.25 -8.29 12.26
C LEU A 138 -1.11 -9.00 12.40
N GLU A 139 -1.14 -10.33 12.33
CA GLU A 139 -2.34 -11.12 12.55
C GLU A 139 -2.88 -10.96 13.97
N ARG A 140 -2.00 -11.00 14.97
CA ARG A 140 -2.38 -10.75 16.37
C ARG A 140 -2.90 -9.34 16.59
N ASP A 141 -2.26 -8.34 15.99
CA ASP A 141 -2.74 -6.95 16.07
C ASP A 141 -4.11 -6.81 15.40
N GLN A 142 -4.33 -7.46 14.26
CA GLN A 142 -5.62 -7.50 13.57
C GLN A 142 -6.72 -8.12 14.44
N GLU A 143 -6.44 -9.28 15.05
CA GLU A 143 -7.39 -9.96 15.94
C GLU A 143 -7.74 -9.10 17.16
N THR A 144 -6.73 -8.50 17.79
CA THR A 144 -6.92 -7.60 18.93
C THR A 144 -7.81 -6.42 18.56
N ARG A 145 -7.58 -5.80 17.41
CA ARG A 145 -8.42 -4.68 16.91
C ARG A 145 -9.85 -5.11 16.61
N LYS A 146 -10.05 -6.32 16.06
CA LYS A 146 -11.39 -6.89 15.82
C LYS A 146 -12.14 -7.13 17.14
N GLN A 147 -11.47 -7.68 18.14
CA GLN A 147 -12.03 -7.93 19.47
C GLN A 147 -12.41 -6.62 20.18
N LEU A 148 -11.54 -5.61 20.14
CA LEU A 148 -11.82 -4.28 20.70
C LEU A 148 -13.04 -3.63 20.04
N LYS A 149 -13.13 -3.67 18.71
CA LYS A 149 -14.31 -3.16 17.99
C LYS A 149 -15.61 -3.90 18.37
N ALA A 150 -15.53 -5.21 18.54
CA ALA A 150 -16.68 -6.02 18.96
C ALA A 150 -17.10 -5.68 20.40
N ALA A 151 -16.15 -5.55 21.32
CA ALA A 151 -16.40 -5.20 22.71
C ALA A 151 -17.01 -3.80 22.89
N THR A 152 -16.70 -2.86 22.02
CA THR A 152 -17.18 -1.46 22.11
C THR A 152 -18.63 -1.31 21.60
N ARG A 153 -19.15 -2.26 20.85
CA ARG A 153 -20.54 -2.20 20.33
C ARG A 153 -21.58 -2.17 21.44
N TYR A 154 -21.46 -3.05 22.44
CA TYR A 154 -22.43 -3.14 23.52
C TYR A 154 -22.51 -1.87 24.37
N PRO A 155 -21.41 -1.30 24.91
CA PRO A 155 -21.45 -0.05 25.65
C PRO A 155 -22.05 1.11 24.85
N MET A 156 -21.80 1.16 23.54
CA MET A 156 -22.32 2.24 22.68
C MET A 156 -23.85 2.18 22.57
N PHE A 157 -24.44 0.98 22.42
CA PHE A 157 -25.89 0.81 22.43
C PHE A 157 -26.52 1.21 23.76
N VAL A 158 -25.89 0.85 24.89
CA VAL A 158 -26.38 1.23 26.21
C VAL A 158 -26.36 2.74 26.41
N ILE A 159 -25.27 3.42 26.03
CA ILE A 159 -25.17 4.87 26.13
C ILE A 159 -26.23 5.57 25.27
N ILE A 160 -26.46 5.10 24.04
CA ILE A 160 -27.49 5.66 23.16
C ILE A 160 -28.88 5.47 23.78
N ALA A 161 -29.17 4.31 24.32
CA ALA A 161 -30.48 4.04 24.99
C ALA A 161 -30.70 4.97 26.20
N ILE A 162 -29.68 5.19 27.03
CA ILE A 162 -29.75 6.09 28.17
C ILE A 162 -29.99 7.53 27.74
N VAL A 163 -29.28 8.00 26.70
CA VAL A 163 -29.45 9.36 26.16
C VAL A 163 -30.87 9.54 25.62
N ILE A 164 -31.41 8.56 24.89
CA ILE A 164 -32.77 8.62 24.36
C ILE A 164 -33.78 8.66 25.53
N ALA A 165 -33.61 7.82 26.55
CA ALA A 165 -34.49 7.81 27.74
C ALA A 165 -34.47 9.14 28.48
N MET A 166 -33.28 9.75 28.65
CA MET A 166 -33.12 11.10 29.24
C MET A 166 -33.86 12.17 28.45
N VAL A 167 -33.74 12.16 27.13
CA VAL A 167 -34.42 13.12 26.25
C VAL A 167 -35.93 12.97 26.34
N ILE A 168 -36.44 11.75 26.33
CA ILE A 168 -37.87 11.49 26.49
C ILE A 168 -38.38 11.96 27.85
N MET A 169 -37.66 11.65 28.93
CA MET A 169 -38.03 12.13 30.28
C MET A 169 -38.07 13.65 30.36
N ASN A 170 -37.08 14.34 29.74
CA ASN A 170 -37.03 15.78 29.75
C ASN A 170 -38.18 16.44 28.98
N ILE A 171 -38.57 15.90 27.84
CA ILE A 171 -39.62 16.47 27.00
C ILE A 171 -41.04 16.13 27.52
N VAL A 172 -41.22 14.93 28.07
CA VAL A 172 -42.55 14.45 28.45
C VAL A 172 -42.88 14.72 29.92
N VAL A 173 -41.92 14.60 30.83
CA VAL A 173 -42.19 14.68 32.29
C VAL A 173 -42.05 16.11 32.79
N ILE A 174 -41.08 16.90 32.35
CA ILE A 174 -40.87 18.26 32.83
C ILE A 174 -42.00 19.23 32.47
N PRO A 175 -42.60 19.23 31.25
CA PRO A 175 -43.68 20.16 30.92
C PRO A 175 -45.04 19.82 31.58
N ILE A 176 -45.14 18.70 32.33
CA ILE A 176 -46.36 18.31 33.03
C ILE A 176 -46.39 18.88 34.48
N PHE A 177 -45.30 19.37 34.98
CA PHE A 177 -45.18 20.12 36.26
C PHE A 177 -45.07 21.61 36.04
#